data_4b75e0cfc1083853f7fe6c1f0d867fcb
#
_entry.id   4b75e0cfc1083853f7fe6c1f0d867fcb
#
_cell.length_a   1.000
_cell.length_b   1.000
_cell.length_c   1.000
_cell.angle_alpha   90.00
_cell.angle_beta   90.00
_cell.angle_gamma   90.00
#
_symmetry.space_group_name_H-M   'P 1'
#
loop_
_entity.id
_entity.type
_entity.pdbx_description
1 polymer ?
#
loop_
_entity_poly.entity_id
_entity_poly.type
_entity_poly.pdbx_seq_one_letter_code
_entity_poly.pdbx_strand_id
1 'polypeptide(L)'
;MLSALSEALGEQAKLPQVQEMLGRQIDGMLSPWYREFLRYDPVTAIKSVTVPWLALNGSKDLQVPPANLETISALNPRAEIRLMEGLNHLFQPAATGLPQEYAAINSDVSSETLAAMARWLDEKFGK
;
A
#
# COMPACT_ATOMS: atom_id res chain seq x y z
N MET A 1 -13.35 -1.40 -18.10
CA MET A 1 -12.87 -2.24 -16.98
C MET A 1 -13.49 -3.63 -16.98
N LEU A 2 -14.82 -3.79 -16.98
CA LEU A 2 -15.50 -5.12 -17.04
C LEU A 2 -15.15 -5.92 -18.29
N SER A 3 -15.04 -5.28 -19.45
CA SER A 3 -14.67 -5.97 -20.71
C SER A 3 -13.25 -6.53 -20.67
N ALA A 4 -12.29 -5.78 -20.14
CA ALA A 4 -10.90 -6.23 -20.00
C ALA A 4 -10.77 -7.39 -18.99
N LEU A 5 -11.55 -7.37 -17.91
CA LEU A 5 -11.57 -8.44 -16.92
C LEU A 5 -12.22 -9.72 -17.49
N SER A 6 -13.30 -9.56 -18.26
CA SER A 6 -13.97 -10.66 -18.97
C SER A 6 -13.07 -11.28 -20.03
N GLU A 7 -12.28 -10.46 -20.72
CA GLU A 7 -11.31 -10.91 -21.72
C GLU A 7 -10.16 -11.68 -21.07
N ALA A 8 -9.63 -11.20 -19.94
CA ALA A 8 -8.56 -11.86 -19.20
C ALA A 8 -8.98 -13.20 -18.56
N LEU A 9 -10.22 -13.32 -18.13
CA LEU A 9 -10.76 -14.54 -17.51
C LEU A 9 -11.32 -15.56 -18.54
N GLY A 10 -11.56 -15.13 -19.79
CA GLY A 10 -12.07 -15.98 -20.85
C GLY A 10 -13.35 -16.73 -20.46
N GLU A 11 -13.43 -18.05 -20.75
CA GLU A 11 -14.59 -18.88 -20.42
C GLU A 11 -14.86 -18.99 -18.90
N GLN A 12 -13.85 -18.78 -18.05
CA GLN A 12 -14.03 -18.82 -16.60
C GLN A 12 -14.94 -17.67 -16.10
N ALA A 13 -14.99 -16.56 -16.83
CA ALA A 13 -15.89 -15.45 -16.49
C ALA A 13 -17.38 -15.84 -16.54
N LYS A 14 -17.73 -16.93 -17.22
CA LYS A 14 -19.10 -17.43 -17.35
C LYS A 14 -19.53 -18.34 -16.20
N LEU A 15 -18.61 -18.78 -15.36
CA LEU A 15 -18.94 -19.64 -14.22
C LEU A 15 -19.77 -18.86 -13.19
N PRO A 16 -20.90 -19.40 -12.70
CA PRO A 16 -21.78 -18.68 -11.78
C PRO A 16 -21.07 -18.16 -10.54
N GLN A 17 -20.17 -18.95 -9.96
CA GLN A 17 -19.38 -18.56 -8.80
C GLN A 17 -18.41 -17.40 -9.07
N VAL A 18 -17.86 -17.31 -10.29
CA VAL A 18 -16.99 -16.21 -10.71
C VAL A 18 -17.82 -14.95 -10.91
N GLN A 19 -19.00 -15.06 -11.51
CA GLN A 19 -19.91 -13.94 -11.68
C GLN A 19 -20.43 -13.40 -10.35
N GLU A 20 -20.76 -14.29 -9.40
CA GLU A 20 -21.16 -13.89 -8.06
C GLU A 20 -20.02 -13.17 -7.31
N MET A 21 -18.80 -13.68 -7.38
CA MET A 21 -17.62 -13.04 -6.79
C MET A 21 -17.36 -11.65 -7.40
N LEU A 22 -17.42 -11.54 -8.73
CA LEU A 22 -17.26 -10.27 -9.43
C LEU A 22 -18.38 -9.28 -9.08
N GLY A 23 -19.62 -9.76 -8.97
CA GLY A 23 -20.76 -8.95 -8.53
C GLY A 23 -20.53 -8.33 -7.16
N ARG A 24 -20.14 -9.13 -6.17
CA ARG A 24 -19.83 -8.64 -4.81
C ARG A 24 -18.70 -7.61 -4.81
N GLN A 25 -17.65 -7.79 -5.62
CA GLN A 25 -16.56 -6.82 -5.73
C GLN A 25 -17.05 -5.50 -6.34
N ILE A 26 -17.86 -5.57 -7.38
CA ILE A 26 -18.44 -4.39 -8.03
C ILE A 26 -19.36 -3.63 -7.06
N ASP A 27 -20.22 -4.34 -6.34
CA ASP A 27 -21.11 -3.74 -5.34
C ASP A 27 -20.29 -3.03 -4.24
N GLY A 28 -19.19 -3.63 -3.79
CA GLY A 28 -18.25 -3.00 -2.87
C GLY A 28 -17.65 -1.69 -3.42
N MET A 29 -17.23 -1.70 -4.68
CA MET A 29 -16.69 -0.52 -5.38
C MET A 29 -17.74 0.57 -5.63
N LEU A 30 -19.02 0.20 -5.71
CA LEU A 30 -20.13 1.15 -5.88
C LEU A 30 -20.64 1.69 -4.53
N SER A 31 -20.13 1.19 -3.41
CA SER A 31 -20.54 1.66 -2.08
C SER A 31 -20.25 3.16 -1.89
N PRO A 32 -21.07 3.87 -1.08
CA PRO A 32 -20.82 5.28 -0.77
C PRO A 32 -19.44 5.49 -0.16
N TRP A 33 -18.99 4.57 0.72
CA TRP A 33 -17.67 4.61 1.33
C TRP A 33 -16.53 4.59 0.30
N TYR A 34 -16.60 3.67 -0.67
CA TYR A 34 -15.55 3.54 -1.68
C TYR A 34 -15.51 4.74 -2.62
N ARG A 35 -16.67 5.32 -2.93
CA ARG A 35 -16.75 6.56 -3.72
C ARG A 35 -16.09 7.73 -3.00
N GLU A 36 -16.34 7.89 -1.71
CA GLU A 36 -15.70 8.95 -0.90
C GLU A 36 -14.21 8.69 -0.76
N PHE A 37 -13.79 7.42 -0.57
CA PHE A 37 -12.38 7.04 -0.58
C PHE A 37 -11.68 7.45 -1.88
N LEU A 38 -12.28 7.21 -3.05
CA LEU A 38 -11.71 7.59 -4.34
C LEU A 38 -11.69 9.11 -4.59
N ARG A 39 -12.59 9.85 -3.94
CA ARG A 39 -12.66 11.32 -4.04
C ARG A 39 -11.73 12.02 -3.07
N TYR A 40 -11.30 11.30 -2.04
CA TYR A 40 -10.46 11.89 -1.01
C TYR A 40 -9.13 12.36 -1.59
N ASP A 41 -8.84 13.66 -1.43
CA ASP A 41 -7.55 14.24 -1.78
C ASP A 41 -6.67 14.33 -0.53
N PRO A 42 -5.61 13.52 -0.43
CA PRO A 42 -4.74 13.52 0.75
C PRO A 42 -3.80 14.73 0.81
N VAL A 43 -3.68 15.54 -0.24
CA VAL A 43 -2.72 16.65 -0.31
C VAL A 43 -2.87 17.62 0.84
N THR A 44 -4.11 18.02 1.14
CA THR A 44 -4.39 18.95 2.25
C THR A 44 -4.03 18.33 3.59
N ALA A 45 -4.35 17.05 3.81
CA ALA A 45 -4.02 16.33 5.03
C ALA A 45 -2.49 16.23 5.23
N ILE A 46 -1.76 15.83 4.17
CA ILE A 46 -0.30 15.73 4.17
C ILE A 46 0.35 17.06 4.55
N LYS A 47 -0.09 18.17 3.95
CA LYS A 47 0.42 19.51 4.24
C LYS A 47 0.14 19.98 5.66
N SER A 48 -0.94 19.51 6.27
CA SER A 48 -1.37 19.94 7.60
C SER A 48 -0.67 19.21 8.75
N VAL A 49 0.06 18.12 8.51
CA VAL A 49 0.77 17.38 9.55
C VAL A 49 1.91 18.24 10.12
N THR A 50 1.84 18.52 11.42
CA THR A 50 2.84 19.35 12.14
C THR A 50 3.63 18.58 13.18
N VAL A 51 3.19 17.37 13.52
CA VAL A 51 3.89 16.46 14.44
C VAL A 51 5.05 15.76 13.73
N PRO A 52 6.06 15.22 14.47
CA PRO A 52 7.08 14.37 13.88
C PRO A 52 6.44 13.25 13.07
N TRP A 53 6.92 13.02 11.88
CA TRP A 53 6.34 12.06 10.94
C TRP A 53 7.43 11.27 10.25
N LEU A 54 7.38 9.94 10.39
CA LEU A 54 8.20 9.00 9.63
C LEU A 54 7.31 8.28 8.60
N ALA A 55 7.66 8.37 7.33
CA ALA A 55 7.02 7.66 6.24
C ALA A 55 7.96 6.56 5.71
N LEU A 56 7.50 5.31 5.75
CA LEU A 56 8.24 4.15 5.28
C LEU A 56 7.50 3.51 4.11
N ASN A 57 8.25 3.00 3.13
CA ASN A 57 7.69 2.22 2.03
C ASN A 57 8.69 1.15 1.58
N GLY A 58 8.19 -0.02 1.18
CA GLY A 58 9.03 -1.07 0.62
C GLY A 58 9.37 -0.81 -0.85
N SER A 59 10.60 -1.06 -1.29
CA SER A 59 10.98 -0.86 -2.70
C SER A 59 10.31 -1.86 -3.65
N LYS A 60 9.76 -2.95 -3.13
CA LYS A 60 8.97 -3.96 -3.85
C LYS A 60 7.46 -3.83 -3.59
N ASP A 61 7.01 -2.70 -3.03
CA ASP A 61 5.59 -2.45 -2.81
C ASP A 61 4.91 -2.09 -4.14
N LEU A 62 4.10 -3.02 -4.64
CA LEU A 62 3.29 -2.83 -5.86
C LEU A 62 1.87 -2.34 -5.57
N GLN A 63 1.46 -2.32 -4.30
CA GLN A 63 0.14 -1.82 -3.89
C GLN A 63 0.17 -0.31 -3.66
N VAL A 64 1.22 0.17 -3.00
CA VAL A 64 1.47 1.59 -2.77
C VAL A 64 2.84 1.93 -3.35
N PRO A 65 2.91 2.58 -4.51
CA PRO A 65 4.17 2.83 -5.20
C PRO A 65 5.18 3.62 -4.34
N PRO A 66 6.46 3.23 -4.30
CA PRO A 66 7.51 3.92 -3.56
C PRO A 66 7.65 5.42 -3.89
N ALA A 67 7.28 5.82 -5.11
CA ALA A 67 7.24 7.24 -5.53
C ALA A 67 6.36 8.13 -4.63
N ASN A 68 5.44 7.54 -3.86
CA ASN A 68 4.65 8.30 -2.89
C ASN A 68 5.50 8.91 -1.77
N LEU A 69 6.66 8.33 -1.45
CA LEU A 69 7.59 8.93 -0.49
C LEU A 69 8.09 10.30 -0.98
N GLU A 70 8.45 10.41 -2.25
CA GLU A 70 8.87 11.67 -2.86
C GLU A 70 7.73 12.70 -2.85
N THR A 71 6.51 12.25 -3.16
CA THR A 71 5.32 13.10 -3.09
C THR A 71 5.08 13.61 -1.66
N ILE A 72 5.18 12.74 -0.65
CA ILE A 72 5.04 13.13 0.76
C ILE A 72 6.10 14.16 1.14
N SER A 73 7.36 13.90 0.81
CA SER A 73 8.48 14.80 1.10
C SER A 73 8.32 16.18 0.43
N ALA A 74 7.84 16.19 -0.82
CA ALA A 74 7.59 17.44 -1.54
C ALA A 74 6.44 18.25 -0.94
N LEU A 75 5.37 17.59 -0.47
CA LEU A 75 4.20 18.23 0.12
C LEU A 75 4.43 18.65 1.58
N ASN A 76 5.22 17.90 2.31
CA ASN A 76 5.57 18.17 3.71
C ASN A 76 7.05 17.88 3.98
N PRO A 77 7.92 18.90 3.83
CA PRO A 77 9.37 18.75 4.06
C PRO A 77 9.76 18.38 5.50
N ARG A 78 8.82 18.34 6.45
CA ARG A 78 9.05 17.86 7.82
C ARG A 78 8.95 16.34 7.93
N ALA A 79 8.37 15.69 6.93
CA ALA A 79 8.29 14.23 6.90
C ALA A 79 9.67 13.64 6.64
N GLU A 80 10.10 12.73 7.49
CA GLU A 80 11.27 11.90 7.25
C GLU A 80 10.84 10.69 6.44
N ILE A 81 11.46 10.51 5.28
CA ILE A 81 11.11 9.40 4.38
C ILE A 81 12.22 8.35 4.40
N ARG A 82 11.86 7.07 4.35
CA ARG A 82 12.81 5.96 4.20
C ARG A 82 12.26 4.91 3.26
N LEU A 83 13.01 4.60 2.22
CA LEU A 83 12.75 3.45 1.36
C LEU A 83 13.41 2.22 1.99
N MET A 84 12.62 1.16 2.16
CA MET A 84 13.06 -0.11 2.71
C MET A 84 13.33 -1.07 1.55
N GLU A 85 14.62 -1.28 1.27
CA GLU A 85 15.03 -2.05 0.10
C GLU A 85 14.64 -3.53 0.18
N GLY A 86 14.15 -4.07 -0.94
CA GLY A 86 13.77 -5.47 -1.09
C GLY A 86 12.52 -5.89 -0.33
N LEU A 87 11.76 -4.95 0.25
CA LEU A 87 10.56 -5.25 1.02
C LEU A 87 9.27 -4.96 0.24
N ASN A 88 8.26 -5.80 0.45
CA ASN A 88 6.91 -5.67 -0.11
C ASN A 88 6.03 -4.72 0.73
N HIS A 89 4.72 -4.68 0.42
CA HIS A 89 3.73 -3.88 1.14
C HIS A 89 3.60 -4.20 2.64
N LEU A 90 3.87 -5.44 3.05
CA LEU A 90 3.86 -5.88 4.45
C LEU A 90 5.23 -5.75 5.12
N PHE A 91 6.17 -5.06 4.50
CA PHE A 91 7.56 -4.97 4.95
C PHE A 91 8.24 -6.33 5.15
N GLN A 92 7.89 -7.32 4.32
CA GLN A 92 8.52 -8.62 4.28
C GLN A 92 9.52 -8.69 3.13
N PRO A 93 10.65 -9.40 3.26
CA PRO A 93 11.57 -9.64 2.15
C PRO A 93 10.84 -10.30 0.98
N ALA A 94 10.96 -9.71 -0.20
CA ALA A 94 10.27 -10.16 -1.40
C ALA A 94 11.17 -10.07 -2.63
N ALA A 95 11.05 -11.03 -3.53
CA ALA A 95 11.77 -11.02 -4.80
C ALA A 95 11.08 -10.10 -5.81
N THR A 96 9.76 -10.17 -5.89
CA THR A 96 8.94 -9.48 -6.90
C THR A 96 7.98 -8.46 -6.32
N GLY A 97 7.42 -8.71 -5.12
CA GLY A 97 6.33 -7.95 -4.52
C GLY A 97 4.95 -8.27 -5.11
N LEU A 98 4.85 -9.23 -6.03
CA LEU A 98 3.59 -9.65 -6.63
C LEU A 98 2.66 -10.34 -5.60
N PRO A 99 1.33 -10.20 -5.71
CA PRO A 99 0.38 -10.80 -4.78
C PRO A 99 0.55 -12.33 -4.61
N GLN A 100 0.94 -13.02 -5.68
CA GLN A 100 1.14 -14.47 -5.67
C GLN A 100 2.31 -14.92 -4.78
N GLU A 101 3.28 -14.04 -4.55
CA GLU A 101 4.44 -14.33 -3.72
C GLU A 101 4.09 -14.37 -2.22
N TYR A 102 3.09 -13.60 -1.79
CA TYR A 102 2.76 -13.44 -0.37
C TYR A 102 2.47 -14.76 0.34
N ALA A 103 1.79 -15.70 -0.33
CA ALA A 103 1.46 -17.01 0.24
C ALA A 103 2.70 -17.91 0.51
N ALA A 104 3.83 -17.63 -0.15
CA ALA A 104 5.08 -18.37 0.01
C ALA A 104 6.06 -17.71 0.99
N ILE A 105 5.77 -16.47 1.42
CA ILE A 105 6.62 -15.75 2.35
C ILE A 105 6.30 -16.20 3.78
N ASN A 106 7.27 -16.83 4.44
CA ASN A 106 7.17 -17.31 5.83
C ASN A 106 7.89 -16.40 6.83
N SER A 107 8.19 -15.17 6.46
CA SER A 107 8.83 -14.19 7.33
C SER A 107 7.83 -13.16 7.86
N ASP A 108 8.07 -12.72 9.09
CA ASP A 108 7.37 -11.57 9.67
C ASP A 108 7.86 -10.25 9.06
N VAL A 109 7.36 -9.14 9.57
CA VAL A 109 7.88 -7.80 9.26
C VAL A 109 9.38 -7.77 9.48
N SER A 110 10.12 -7.20 8.54
CA SER A 110 11.58 -7.10 8.58
C SER A 110 12.07 -6.48 9.90
N SER A 111 13.04 -7.14 10.53
CA SER A 111 13.71 -6.61 11.72
C SER A 111 14.40 -5.26 11.46
N GLU A 112 14.84 -5.01 10.23
CA GLU A 112 15.40 -3.72 9.82
C GLU A 112 14.35 -2.61 9.88
N THR A 113 13.12 -2.89 9.40
CA THR A 113 12.00 -1.94 9.50
C THR A 113 11.67 -1.62 10.96
N LEU A 114 11.56 -2.65 11.80
CA LEU A 114 11.28 -2.46 13.22
C LEU A 114 12.40 -1.67 13.91
N ALA A 115 13.66 -1.97 13.62
CA ALA A 115 14.80 -1.24 14.16
C ALA A 115 14.86 0.22 13.65
N ALA A 116 14.46 0.48 12.41
CA ALA A 116 14.38 1.83 11.87
C ALA A 116 13.31 2.67 12.60
N MET A 117 12.15 2.07 12.84
CA MET A 117 11.06 2.70 13.61
C MET A 117 11.48 2.98 15.06
N ALA A 118 12.07 1.99 15.73
CA ALA A 118 12.52 2.12 17.12
C ALA A 118 13.56 3.23 17.26
N ARG A 119 14.60 3.23 16.41
CA ARG A 119 15.61 4.30 16.42
C ARG A 119 14.99 5.68 16.21
N TRP A 120 14.08 5.82 15.26
CA TRP A 120 13.43 7.09 15.00
C TRP A 120 12.58 7.56 16.20
N LEU A 121 11.87 6.65 16.85
CA LEU A 121 11.12 6.97 18.07
C LEU A 121 12.04 7.42 19.21
N ASP A 122 13.16 6.73 19.41
CA ASP A 122 14.16 7.09 20.42
C ASP A 122 14.76 8.47 20.13
N GLU A 123 15.10 8.76 18.87
CA GLU A 123 15.62 10.07 18.44
C GLU A 123 14.64 11.22 18.66
N LYS A 124 13.34 10.98 18.49
CA LYS A 124 12.32 12.05 18.62
C LYS A 124 11.77 12.20 20.02
N PHE A 125 11.68 11.13 20.79
CA PHE A 125 10.94 11.08 22.05
C PHE A 125 11.74 10.43 23.20
N GLY A 126 12.89 9.83 22.93
CA GLY A 126 13.80 9.29 23.95
C GLY A 126 14.30 10.42 24.86
N LYS A 127 14.24 10.18 26.18
CA LYS A 127 14.75 11.11 27.19
C LYS A 127 16.21 10.81 27.49
#